data_c7e4aecc695fa66902b0b5a6f6a5fc1f
#
_entry.id   c7e4aecc695fa66902b0b5a6f6a5fc1f
#
_cell.length_a   1.000
_cell.length_b   1.000
_cell.length_c   1.000
_cell.angle_alpha   90.00
_cell.angle_beta   90.00
_cell.angle_gamma   90.00
#
_symmetry.space_group_name_H-M   'P 1'
#
loop_
_entity.id
_entity.type
_entity.pdbx_description
1 polymer ?
#
loop_
_entity_poly.entity_id
_entity_poly.type
_entity_poly.pdbx_seq_one_letter_code
_entity_poly.pdbx_strand_id
1 'polypeptide(L)'
;IHVLSYISDIGSNTAKDIHEALMLLGNGDLKLALTHPSKEAKIYTKKKEITSMGLFEEIFALENSSRFNSVIDKAFHSHPVLMHPKISLNGAKTLSDFFILYTKAPTHSPSALIKHILESAFFQTFKTRLLKERSKNKDGSYNEFKKLQAQKRFNEKMDLLSSLAKNYQNLGRFLNGTLIGSSEATQGEGVNLLSVHASKGLEFKDVYIIDLMEGRFPNHKLMNTGGGIEEERRLFYVAITRAKENLWLSYAKNELRENAKPKEHKPSVFLYEAGLLKPDSK
;
A
#
# COMPACT_ATOMS: atom_id res chain seq x y z
N ILE A 1 3.82 -11.37 -2.16
CA ILE A 1 3.86 -11.91 -0.77
C ILE A 1 2.96 -11.08 0.13
N HIS A 2 3.15 -9.75 0.27
CA HIS A 2 2.33 -8.93 1.18
C HIS A 2 0.82 -9.05 0.93
N VAL A 3 0.38 -9.02 -0.33
CA VAL A 3 -1.04 -9.19 -0.68
C VAL A 3 -1.56 -10.55 -0.23
N LEU A 4 -0.79 -11.63 -0.47
CA LEU A 4 -1.16 -12.99 -0.05
C LEU A 4 -1.20 -13.14 1.48
N SER A 5 -0.32 -12.46 2.23
CA SER A 5 -0.33 -12.51 3.69
C SER A 5 -1.54 -11.83 4.34
N TYR A 6 -2.26 -10.99 3.59
CA TYR A 6 -3.54 -10.40 4.00
C TYR A 6 -4.74 -11.34 3.79
N ILE A 7 -4.55 -12.49 3.14
CA ILE A 7 -5.63 -13.48 2.96
C ILE A 7 -5.89 -14.19 4.29
N SER A 8 -7.15 -14.39 4.64
CA SER A 8 -7.55 -15.18 5.82
C SER A 8 -6.91 -16.56 5.73
N ASP A 9 -6.38 -17.03 6.84
CA ASP A 9 -5.73 -18.35 7.00
C ASP A 9 -4.40 -18.52 6.24
N ILE A 10 -3.91 -17.47 5.57
CA ILE A 10 -2.57 -17.45 4.97
C ILE A 10 -1.68 -16.52 5.80
N GLY A 11 -0.87 -17.10 6.67
CA GLY A 11 0.20 -16.38 7.37
C GLY A 11 1.34 -15.99 6.42
N SER A 12 2.25 -15.13 6.87
CA SER A 12 3.39 -14.66 6.05
C SER A 12 4.27 -15.79 5.50
N ASN A 13 4.45 -16.87 6.26
CA ASN A 13 5.24 -18.03 5.82
C ASN A 13 4.51 -18.81 4.72
N THR A 14 3.22 -19.07 4.89
CA THR A 14 2.39 -19.74 3.87
C THR A 14 2.29 -18.90 2.61
N ALA A 15 2.21 -17.56 2.74
CA ALA A 15 2.23 -16.65 1.59
C ALA A 15 3.55 -16.72 0.79
N LYS A 16 4.68 -16.91 1.48
CA LYS A 16 5.98 -17.15 0.82
C LYS A 16 5.98 -18.47 0.07
N ASP A 17 5.54 -19.55 0.71
CA ASP A 17 5.50 -20.88 0.09
C ASP A 17 4.61 -20.89 -1.17
N ILE A 18 3.43 -20.26 -1.10
CA ILE A 18 2.53 -20.14 -2.26
C ILE A 18 3.16 -19.27 -3.36
N HIS A 19 3.84 -18.19 -3.00
CA HIS A 19 4.54 -17.35 -3.97
C HIS A 19 5.68 -18.12 -4.64
N GLU A 20 6.48 -18.87 -3.89
CA GLU A 20 7.55 -19.73 -4.44
C GLU A 20 6.97 -20.78 -5.39
N ALA A 21 5.86 -21.42 -5.01
CA ALA A 21 5.15 -22.36 -5.87
C ALA A 21 4.68 -21.71 -7.19
N LEU A 22 4.10 -20.52 -7.12
CA LEU A 22 3.71 -19.77 -8.32
C LEU A 22 4.92 -19.40 -9.18
N MET A 23 6.02 -18.96 -8.58
CA MET A 23 7.24 -18.65 -9.32
C MET A 23 7.81 -19.90 -10.04
N LEU A 24 7.76 -21.07 -9.41
CA LEU A 24 8.15 -22.33 -10.06
C LEU A 24 7.23 -22.67 -11.24
N LEU A 25 5.91 -22.54 -11.06
CA LEU A 25 4.92 -22.82 -12.11
C LEU A 25 5.04 -21.87 -13.32
N GLY A 26 5.50 -20.65 -13.10
CA GLY A 26 5.64 -19.63 -14.14
C GLY A 26 7.08 -19.42 -14.60
N ASN A 27 8.02 -20.27 -14.19
CA ASN A 27 9.45 -20.09 -14.49
C ASN A 27 9.96 -18.67 -14.16
N GLY A 28 9.59 -18.17 -12.99
CA GLY A 28 9.92 -16.83 -12.52
C GLY A 28 8.96 -15.72 -12.94
N ASP A 29 7.98 -16.01 -13.79
CA ASP A 29 6.97 -15.05 -14.26
C ASP A 29 5.59 -15.34 -13.65
N LEU A 30 5.07 -14.42 -12.84
CA LEU A 30 3.75 -14.56 -12.23
C LEU A 30 2.61 -14.58 -13.26
N LYS A 31 2.77 -13.90 -14.39
CA LYS A 31 1.80 -13.92 -15.49
C LYS A 31 1.68 -15.31 -16.07
N LEU A 32 2.81 -15.91 -16.42
CA LEU A 32 2.86 -17.28 -16.91
C LEU A 32 2.33 -18.27 -15.87
N ALA A 33 2.71 -18.07 -14.59
CA ALA A 33 2.20 -18.89 -13.50
C ALA A 33 0.68 -18.94 -13.45
N LEU A 34 0.02 -17.79 -13.66
CA LEU A 34 -1.44 -17.69 -13.57
C LEU A 34 -2.15 -18.14 -14.85
N THR A 35 -1.61 -17.82 -16.03
CA THR A 35 -2.30 -18.03 -17.31
C THR A 35 -1.88 -19.32 -18.03
N HIS A 36 -0.63 -19.72 -17.89
CA HIS A 36 -0.03 -20.88 -18.56
C HIS A 36 0.94 -21.60 -17.62
N PRO A 37 0.46 -22.12 -16.47
CA PRO A 37 1.33 -22.79 -15.52
C PRO A 37 1.99 -24.03 -16.13
N SER A 38 3.26 -24.25 -15.82
CA SER A 38 3.99 -25.43 -16.23
C SER A 38 3.35 -26.69 -15.65
N LYS A 39 3.08 -27.67 -16.52
CA LYS A 39 2.57 -28.99 -16.10
C LYS A 39 3.67 -29.90 -15.55
N GLU A 40 4.93 -29.60 -15.87
CA GLU A 40 6.09 -30.39 -15.47
C GLU A 40 6.68 -29.92 -14.14
N ALA A 41 6.37 -28.68 -13.73
CA ALA A 41 6.89 -28.13 -12.49
C ALA A 41 6.25 -28.83 -11.29
N LYS A 42 7.07 -29.54 -10.54
CA LYS A 42 6.65 -30.22 -9.31
C LYS A 42 6.68 -29.24 -8.15
N ILE A 43 5.51 -28.96 -7.55
CA ILE A 43 5.38 -28.11 -6.38
C ILE A 43 5.66 -28.95 -5.14
N TYR A 44 6.91 -28.92 -4.67
CA TYR A 44 7.29 -29.62 -3.44
C TYR A 44 7.34 -28.67 -2.26
N THR A 45 6.80 -29.13 -1.12
CA THR A 45 7.19 -28.58 0.18
C THR A 45 8.53 -29.21 0.59
N LYS A 46 9.44 -28.43 1.15
CA LYS A 46 10.79 -28.82 1.60
C LYS A 46 10.87 -29.98 2.63
N LYS A 47 9.78 -30.72 2.88
CA LYS A 47 9.73 -31.86 3.80
C LYS A 47 8.83 -32.96 3.25
N LYS A 48 9.31 -33.71 2.32
CA LYS A 48 9.20 -35.17 2.11
C LYS A 48 9.67 -35.49 0.71
N GLU A 49 10.78 -36.14 0.59
CA GLU A 49 11.09 -36.99 -0.55
C GLU A 49 9.96 -38.04 -0.61
N ILE A 50 9.06 -37.86 -1.56
CA ILE A 50 8.09 -38.88 -1.91
C ILE A 50 8.76 -39.70 -2.99
N THR A 51 9.34 -40.81 -2.56
CA THR A 51 9.77 -41.89 -3.42
C THR A 51 8.61 -42.35 -4.30
N SER A 52 8.84 -42.33 -5.63
CA SER A 52 8.15 -43.02 -6.71
C SER A 52 6.74 -43.56 -6.45
N MET A 53 5.71 -42.77 -6.79
CA MET A 53 4.32 -43.24 -6.90
C MET A 53 3.62 -42.59 -8.10
N GLY A 54 4.07 -42.85 -9.33
CA GLY A 54 3.65 -42.13 -10.53
C GLY A 54 2.14 -42.08 -10.83
N LEU A 55 1.39 -43.17 -10.63
CA LEU A 55 -0.04 -43.22 -11.01
C LEU A 55 -0.96 -42.74 -9.86
N PHE A 56 -0.57 -43.02 -8.63
CA PHE A 56 -1.34 -42.59 -7.45
C PHE A 56 -1.20 -41.09 -7.14
N GLU A 57 -0.09 -40.46 -7.53
CA GLU A 57 0.11 -39.01 -7.38
C GLU A 57 -0.87 -38.21 -8.23
N GLU A 58 -1.17 -38.64 -9.48
CA GLU A 58 -2.15 -37.96 -10.34
C GLU A 58 -3.58 -38.10 -9.79
N ILE A 59 -3.96 -39.25 -9.27
CA ILE A 59 -5.28 -39.47 -8.65
C ILE A 59 -5.42 -38.66 -7.36
N PHE A 60 -4.39 -38.65 -6.51
CA PHE A 60 -4.37 -37.85 -5.27
C PHE A 60 -4.37 -36.35 -5.52
N ALA A 61 -3.72 -35.90 -6.61
CA ALA A 61 -3.71 -34.52 -7.05
C ALA A 61 -5.09 -34.09 -7.56
N LEU A 62 -5.76 -34.95 -8.33
CA LEU A 62 -7.13 -34.70 -8.83
C LEU A 62 -8.16 -34.65 -7.68
N GLU A 63 -8.07 -35.56 -6.70
CA GLU A 63 -8.94 -35.54 -5.53
C GLU A 63 -8.69 -34.30 -4.66
N ASN A 64 -7.43 -33.90 -4.44
CA ASN A 64 -7.10 -32.70 -3.68
C ASN A 64 -7.52 -31.41 -4.37
N SER A 65 -7.50 -31.32 -5.70
CA SER A 65 -7.98 -30.14 -6.41
C SER A 65 -9.51 -30.05 -6.38
N SER A 66 -10.22 -31.18 -6.45
CA SER A 66 -11.69 -31.22 -6.47
C SER A 66 -12.33 -30.69 -5.18
N ARG A 67 -11.62 -30.75 -4.04
CA ARG A 67 -12.11 -30.23 -2.74
C ARG A 67 -12.46 -28.75 -2.76
N PHE A 68 -11.94 -27.98 -3.71
CA PHE A 68 -12.15 -26.55 -3.82
C PHE A 68 -13.22 -26.16 -4.85
N ASN A 69 -13.70 -27.10 -5.66
CA ASN A 69 -14.59 -26.81 -6.80
C ASN A 69 -15.87 -26.07 -6.45
N SER A 70 -16.36 -26.19 -5.21
CA SER A 70 -17.56 -25.47 -4.74
C SER A 70 -17.34 -23.97 -4.50
N VAL A 71 -16.11 -23.51 -4.37
CA VAL A 71 -15.76 -22.13 -3.93
C VAL A 71 -14.92 -21.36 -4.91
N ILE A 72 -14.39 -22.00 -5.96
CA ILE A 72 -13.51 -21.40 -6.95
C ILE A 72 -14.18 -21.36 -8.33
N ASP A 73 -13.70 -20.46 -9.19
CA ASP A 73 -14.17 -20.38 -10.59
C ASP A 73 -13.75 -21.61 -11.40
N LYS A 74 -14.61 -22.03 -12.32
CA LYS A 74 -14.37 -23.20 -13.18
C LYS A 74 -13.07 -23.11 -13.97
N ALA A 75 -12.69 -21.90 -14.40
CA ALA A 75 -11.44 -21.71 -15.14
C ALA A 75 -10.18 -21.92 -14.28
N PHE A 76 -10.33 -21.95 -12.96
CA PHE A 76 -9.23 -22.16 -12.00
C PHE A 76 -9.18 -23.58 -11.43
N HIS A 77 -10.18 -24.44 -11.70
CA HIS A 77 -10.29 -25.80 -11.15
C HIS A 77 -9.06 -26.67 -11.37
N SER A 78 -8.44 -26.56 -12.54
CA SER A 78 -7.27 -27.38 -12.92
C SER A 78 -5.93 -26.70 -12.64
N HIS A 79 -5.92 -25.56 -11.90
CA HIS A 79 -4.69 -24.83 -11.68
C HIS A 79 -3.76 -25.59 -10.71
N PRO A 80 -2.49 -25.89 -11.10
CA PRO A 80 -1.59 -26.74 -10.29
C PRO A 80 -1.30 -26.20 -8.89
N VAL A 81 -1.40 -24.88 -8.68
CA VAL A 81 -1.18 -24.28 -7.35
C VAL A 81 -2.14 -24.81 -6.29
N LEU A 82 -3.33 -25.28 -6.70
CA LEU A 82 -4.33 -25.86 -5.80
C LEU A 82 -3.89 -27.16 -5.14
N MET A 83 -2.89 -27.83 -5.71
CA MET A 83 -2.27 -29.03 -5.13
C MET A 83 -1.35 -28.70 -3.96
N HIS A 84 -1.02 -27.45 -3.73
CA HIS A 84 -0.14 -27.06 -2.63
C HIS A 84 -0.79 -27.38 -1.26
N PRO A 85 -0.13 -28.18 -0.37
CA PRO A 85 -0.75 -28.73 0.83
C PRO A 85 -1.17 -27.70 1.87
N LYS A 86 -0.59 -26.51 1.85
CA LYS A 86 -0.90 -25.42 2.78
C LYS A 86 -2.05 -24.50 2.30
N ILE A 87 -2.67 -24.78 1.17
CA ILE A 87 -3.80 -23.99 0.69
C ILE A 87 -5.07 -24.40 1.43
N SER A 88 -5.64 -23.45 2.15
CA SER A 88 -6.97 -23.56 2.78
C SER A 88 -8.07 -23.28 1.76
N LEU A 89 -9.33 -23.57 2.12
CA LEU A 89 -10.52 -23.25 1.31
C LEU A 89 -10.59 -21.75 0.98
N ASN A 90 -10.36 -20.88 1.98
CA ASN A 90 -10.33 -19.43 1.81
C ASN A 90 -9.14 -18.99 0.94
N GLY A 91 -7.99 -19.65 1.10
CA GLY A 91 -6.82 -19.42 0.27
C GLY A 91 -7.09 -19.72 -1.22
N ALA A 92 -7.68 -20.87 -1.51
CA ALA A 92 -8.06 -21.28 -2.87
C ALA A 92 -9.05 -20.30 -3.49
N LYS A 93 -10.10 -19.91 -2.75
CA LYS A 93 -11.07 -18.91 -3.20
C LYS A 93 -10.38 -17.59 -3.55
N THR A 94 -9.52 -17.08 -2.68
CA THR A 94 -8.86 -15.79 -2.91
C THR A 94 -7.88 -15.84 -4.08
N LEU A 95 -7.19 -16.96 -4.28
CA LEU A 95 -6.33 -17.18 -5.46
C LEU A 95 -7.15 -17.23 -6.74
N SER A 96 -8.31 -17.89 -6.72
CA SER A 96 -9.25 -17.91 -7.83
C SER A 96 -9.79 -16.51 -8.15
N ASP A 97 -10.19 -15.73 -7.13
CA ASP A 97 -10.66 -14.36 -7.30
C ASP A 97 -9.54 -13.47 -7.87
N PHE A 98 -8.29 -13.66 -7.45
CA PHE A 98 -7.13 -12.98 -8.00
C PHE A 98 -6.84 -13.37 -9.45
N PHE A 99 -6.96 -14.65 -9.79
CA PHE A 99 -6.84 -15.16 -11.16
C PHE A 99 -7.88 -14.50 -12.08
N ILE A 100 -9.14 -14.42 -11.65
CA ILE A 100 -10.21 -13.77 -12.42
C ILE A 100 -9.91 -12.28 -12.60
N LEU A 101 -9.53 -11.59 -11.51
CA LEU A 101 -9.14 -10.19 -11.56
C LEU A 101 -8.05 -9.95 -12.60
N TYR A 102 -7.01 -10.80 -12.58
CA TYR A 102 -5.86 -10.65 -13.44
C TYR A 102 -6.19 -10.96 -14.92
N THR A 103 -6.87 -12.06 -15.19
CA THR A 103 -7.16 -12.53 -16.56
C THR A 103 -8.19 -11.67 -17.28
N LYS A 104 -9.11 -11.03 -16.54
CA LYS A 104 -10.15 -10.14 -17.09
C LYS A 104 -9.77 -8.65 -17.00
N ALA A 105 -8.55 -8.33 -16.57
CA ALA A 105 -8.13 -6.94 -16.38
C ALA A 105 -8.05 -6.18 -17.71
N PRO A 106 -8.68 -5.01 -17.84
CA PRO A 106 -8.53 -4.17 -19.02
C PRO A 106 -7.12 -3.58 -19.09
N THR A 107 -6.48 -3.67 -20.25
CA THR A 107 -5.06 -3.29 -20.44
C THR A 107 -4.86 -1.87 -20.97
N HIS A 108 -5.92 -1.24 -21.50
CA HIS A 108 -5.77 0.00 -22.27
C HIS A 108 -6.13 1.28 -21.51
N SER A 109 -7.03 1.20 -20.53
CA SER A 109 -7.52 2.37 -19.80
C SER A 109 -7.23 2.29 -18.30
N PRO A 110 -6.47 3.24 -17.73
CA PRO A 110 -6.25 3.30 -16.29
C PRO A 110 -7.56 3.37 -15.49
N SER A 111 -8.52 4.17 -15.95
CA SER A 111 -9.82 4.33 -15.29
C SER A 111 -10.63 3.02 -15.30
N ALA A 112 -10.65 2.30 -16.42
CA ALA A 112 -11.31 1.00 -16.52
C ALA A 112 -10.64 -0.05 -15.64
N LEU A 113 -9.29 -0.06 -15.60
CA LEU A 113 -8.53 -0.97 -14.73
C LEU A 113 -8.81 -0.71 -13.25
N ILE A 114 -8.77 0.55 -12.80
CA ILE A 114 -9.08 0.90 -11.41
C ILE A 114 -10.50 0.50 -11.05
N LYS A 115 -11.48 0.78 -11.90
CA LYS A 115 -12.87 0.35 -11.69
C LYS A 115 -12.96 -1.16 -11.57
N HIS A 116 -12.35 -1.91 -12.48
CA HIS A 116 -12.32 -3.37 -12.46
C HIS A 116 -11.70 -3.93 -11.18
N ILE A 117 -10.59 -3.35 -10.70
CA ILE A 117 -9.96 -3.73 -9.44
C ILE A 117 -10.91 -3.49 -8.27
N LEU A 118 -11.49 -2.29 -8.18
CA LEU A 118 -12.34 -1.90 -7.05
C LEU A 118 -13.64 -2.73 -6.96
N GLU A 119 -14.19 -3.17 -8.08
CA GLU A 119 -15.39 -4.00 -8.15
C GLU A 119 -15.12 -5.51 -7.97
N SER A 120 -13.85 -5.94 -8.05
CA SER A 120 -13.50 -7.36 -7.98
C SER A 120 -13.77 -7.98 -6.60
N ALA A 121 -14.15 -9.26 -6.57
CA ALA A 121 -14.32 -10.03 -5.33
C ALA A 121 -13.04 -10.08 -4.52
N PHE A 122 -11.88 -10.19 -5.17
CA PHE A 122 -10.57 -10.16 -4.56
C PHE A 122 -10.36 -8.87 -3.75
N PHE A 123 -10.60 -7.71 -4.36
CA PHE A 123 -10.42 -6.42 -3.69
C PHE A 123 -11.42 -6.21 -2.55
N GLN A 124 -12.67 -6.63 -2.71
CA GLN A 124 -13.69 -6.52 -1.65
C GLN A 124 -13.33 -7.36 -0.42
N THR A 125 -12.78 -8.56 -0.62
CA THR A 125 -12.25 -9.40 0.47
C THR A 125 -11.10 -8.70 1.19
N PHE A 126 -10.15 -8.17 0.44
CA PHE A 126 -9.02 -7.39 0.97
C PHE A 126 -9.49 -6.15 1.74
N LYS A 127 -10.41 -5.35 1.16
CA LYS A 127 -11.01 -4.16 1.79
C LYS A 127 -11.65 -4.50 3.13
N THR A 128 -12.49 -5.52 3.16
CA THR A 128 -13.20 -5.96 4.37
C THR A 128 -12.22 -6.29 5.49
N ARG A 129 -11.18 -7.05 5.19
CA ARG A 129 -10.14 -7.40 6.16
C ARG A 129 -9.35 -6.19 6.64
N LEU A 130 -8.92 -5.33 5.73
CA LEU A 130 -8.19 -4.10 6.06
C LEU A 130 -9.00 -3.20 7.00
N LEU A 131 -10.28 -3.02 6.74
CA LEU A 131 -11.18 -2.23 7.58
C LEU A 131 -11.36 -2.89 8.96
N LYS A 132 -11.49 -4.21 9.01
CA LYS A 132 -11.56 -4.96 10.25
C LYS A 132 -10.30 -4.77 11.10
N GLU A 133 -9.12 -4.89 10.51
CA GLU A 133 -7.87 -4.67 11.24
C GLU A 133 -7.74 -3.22 11.74
N ARG A 134 -8.12 -2.24 10.94
CA ARG A 134 -8.07 -0.82 11.33
C ARG A 134 -9.13 -0.40 12.34
N SER A 135 -10.15 -1.23 12.56
CA SER A 135 -11.19 -0.99 13.57
C SER A 135 -10.85 -1.53 14.96
N LYS A 136 -9.73 -2.26 15.12
CA LYS A 136 -9.29 -2.79 16.40
C LYS A 136 -8.75 -1.70 17.32
N ASN A 137 -9.06 -1.82 18.60
CA ASN A 137 -8.41 -1.10 19.69
C ASN A 137 -7.08 -1.78 20.07
N LYS A 138 -6.31 -1.17 20.95
CA LYS A 138 -5.05 -1.74 21.47
C LYS A 138 -5.27 -3.05 22.24
N ASP A 139 -6.45 -3.23 22.85
CA ASP A 139 -6.89 -4.43 23.57
C ASP A 139 -7.47 -5.53 22.68
N GLY A 140 -7.51 -5.30 21.35
CA GLY A 140 -8.05 -6.22 20.37
C GLY A 140 -9.56 -6.12 20.16
N SER A 141 -10.29 -5.36 20.97
CA SER A 141 -11.73 -5.13 20.80
C SER A 141 -12.03 -4.32 19.55
N TYR A 142 -13.22 -4.51 18.98
CA TYR A 142 -13.66 -3.77 17.78
C TYR A 142 -14.34 -2.45 18.18
N ASN A 143 -14.03 -1.41 17.44
CA ASN A 143 -14.60 -0.09 17.61
C ASN A 143 -15.29 0.37 16.32
N GLU A 144 -16.61 0.51 16.38
CA GLU A 144 -17.42 0.86 15.20
C GLU A 144 -17.13 2.27 14.69
N PHE A 145 -16.84 3.22 15.57
CA PHE A 145 -16.43 4.58 15.18
C PHE A 145 -15.11 4.57 14.40
N LYS A 146 -14.11 3.80 14.85
CA LYS A 146 -12.85 3.63 14.10
C LYS A 146 -13.09 2.98 12.75
N LYS A 147 -14.02 2.02 12.66
CA LYS A 147 -14.38 1.37 11.41
C LYS A 147 -14.99 2.36 10.43
N LEU A 148 -15.94 3.18 10.86
CA LEU A 148 -16.54 4.23 10.03
C LEU A 148 -15.50 5.25 9.54
N GLN A 149 -14.60 5.70 10.42
CA GLN A 149 -13.52 6.60 10.03
C GLN A 149 -12.55 5.94 9.03
N ALA A 150 -12.18 4.67 9.26
CA ALA A 150 -11.32 3.94 8.36
C ALA A 150 -11.99 3.76 6.98
N GLN A 151 -13.29 3.47 6.95
CA GLN A 151 -14.06 3.32 5.73
C GLN A 151 -14.16 4.65 4.96
N LYS A 152 -14.47 5.76 5.65
CA LYS A 152 -14.51 7.10 5.04
C LYS A 152 -13.17 7.43 4.37
N ARG A 153 -12.07 7.35 5.12
CA ARG A 153 -10.72 7.61 4.60
C ARG A 153 -10.32 6.68 3.45
N PHE A 154 -10.77 5.43 3.51
CA PHE A 154 -10.51 4.47 2.44
C PHE A 154 -11.26 4.87 1.17
N ASN A 155 -12.54 5.19 1.26
CA ASN A 155 -13.36 5.60 0.12
C ASN A 155 -12.79 6.89 -0.50
N GLU A 156 -12.48 7.92 0.29
CA GLU A 156 -11.87 9.17 -0.19
C GLU A 156 -10.58 8.93 -1.00
N LYS A 157 -9.73 7.98 -0.55
CA LYS A 157 -8.51 7.61 -1.28
C LYS A 157 -8.80 6.87 -2.59
N MET A 158 -9.82 6.01 -2.61
CA MET A 158 -10.21 5.28 -3.82
C MET A 158 -10.87 6.22 -4.83
N ASP A 159 -11.67 7.18 -4.37
CA ASP A 159 -12.28 8.21 -5.22
C ASP A 159 -11.21 9.12 -5.82
N LEU A 160 -10.21 9.53 -5.03
CA LEU A 160 -9.07 10.27 -5.52
C LEU A 160 -8.28 9.48 -6.57
N LEU A 161 -7.97 8.21 -6.31
CA LEU A 161 -7.26 7.35 -7.26
C LEU A 161 -8.05 7.19 -8.56
N SER A 162 -9.37 7.00 -8.46
CA SER A 162 -10.27 6.90 -9.62
C SER A 162 -10.32 8.20 -10.42
N SER A 163 -10.31 9.35 -9.74
CA SER A 163 -10.28 10.67 -10.37
C SER A 163 -8.95 10.93 -11.07
N LEU A 164 -7.83 10.58 -10.43
CA LEU A 164 -6.50 10.68 -11.02
C LEU A 164 -6.39 9.81 -12.28
N ALA A 165 -6.90 8.58 -12.24
CA ALA A 165 -6.84 7.65 -13.37
C ALA A 165 -7.54 8.17 -14.63
N LYS A 166 -8.56 9.03 -14.48
CA LYS A 166 -9.27 9.68 -15.62
C LYS A 166 -8.39 10.65 -16.41
N ASN A 167 -7.36 11.21 -15.77
CA ASN A 167 -6.48 12.19 -16.39
C ASN A 167 -5.41 11.55 -17.30
N TYR A 168 -5.33 10.22 -17.33
CA TYR A 168 -4.31 9.51 -18.08
C TYR A 168 -4.91 8.62 -19.16
N GLN A 169 -4.35 8.70 -20.37
CA GLN A 169 -4.83 7.93 -21.52
C GLN A 169 -4.32 6.49 -21.54
N ASN A 170 -3.16 6.23 -20.92
CA ASN A 170 -2.59 4.89 -20.89
C ASN A 170 -1.98 4.54 -19.52
N LEU A 171 -1.88 3.23 -19.26
CA LEU A 171 -1.44 2.69 -17.98
C LEU A 171 0.01 3.06 -17.64
N GLY A 172 0.92 3.09 -18.62
CA GLY A 172 2.32 3.43 -18.39
C GLY A 172 2.48 4.87 -17.88
N ARG A 173 1.79 5.83 -18.51
CA ARG A 173 1.78 7.23 -18.04
C ARG A 173 1.13 7.37 -16.66
N PHE A 174 0.05 6.64 -16.40
CA PHE A 174 -0.61 6.64 -15.10
C PHE A 174 0.33 6.11 -13.99
N LEU A 175 0.98 4.95 -14.22
CA LEU A 175 1.92 4.37 -13.27
C LEU A 175 3.13 5.28 -13.04
N ASN A 176 3.72 5.80 -14.11
CA ASN A 176 4.82 6.74 -13.99
C ASN A 176 4.41 8.02 -13.26
N GLY A 177 3.27 8.60 -13.59
CA GLY A 177 2.76 9.81 -12.92
C GLY A 177 2.41 9.58 -11.45
N THR A 178 1.96 8.38 -11.06
CA THR A 178 1.64 8.07 -9.67
C THR A 178 2.84 7.56 -8.86
N LEU A 179 3.79 6.85 -9.46
CA LEU A 179 4.98 6.30 -8.80
C LEU A 179 6.13 7.32 -8.75
N ILE A 180 6.33 8.07 -9.84
CA ILE A 180 7.38 9.09 -9.96
C ILE A 180 6.86 10.46 -9.52
N GLY A 181 5.55 10.57 -9.32
CA GLY A 181 4.72 11.76 -9.14
C GLY A 181 5.18 12.84 -8.15
N SER A 182 6.43 12.83 -7.77
CA SER A 182 7.02 13.89 -6.96
C SER A 182 8.23 14.58 -7.61
N SER A 183 8.90 14.00 -8.62
CA SER A 183 10.15 14.61 -9.11
C SER A 183 10.09 15.25 -10.50
N GLU A 184 9.24 14.74 -11.42
CA GLU A 184 9.17 15.33 -12.78
C GLU A 184 7.88 16.16 -13.03
N ALA A 185 6.82 15.93 -12.25
CA ALA A 185 5.59 16.74 -12.33
C ALA A 185 5.72 18.14 -11.68
N THR A 186 6.86 18.46 -11.10
CA THR A 186 7.11 19.67 -10.29
C THR A 186 7.50 20.89 -11.11
N GLN A 187 7.52 20.84 -12.42
CA GLN A 187 7.79 22.00 -13.29
C GLN A 187 6.55 22.48 -14.05
N GLY A 188 5.37 22.23 -13.51
CA GLY A 188 4.13 22.82 -14.02
C GLY A 188 3.95 24.27 -13.61
N GLU A 189 3.28 25.08 -14.42
CA GLU A 189 2.78 26.39 -14.01
C GLU A 189 1.79 26.21 -12.86
N GLY A 190 1.98 26.94 -11.75
CA GLY A 190 1.09 26.92 -10.59
C GLY A 190 1.80 26.62 -9.26
N VAL A 191 1.00 26.27 -8.24
CA VAL A 191 1.48 25.97 -6.89
C VAL A 191 1.87 24.51 -6.79
N ASN A 192 3.13 24.25 -6.42
CA ASN A 192 3.66 22.91 -6.20
C ASN A 192 3.52 22.54 -4.71
N LEU A 193 2.77 21.46 -4.41
CA LEU A 193 2.63 20.90 -3.06
C LEU A 193 3.59 19.72 -2.89
N LEU A 194 4.60 19.88 -2.04
CA LEU A 194 5.69 18.93 -1.88
C LEU A 194 5.94 18.63 -0.41
N SER A 195 6.42 17.43 -0.13
CA SER A 195 7.13 17.20 1.13
C SER A 195 8.55 17.75 1.04
N VAL A 196 9.19 18.03 2.19
CA VAL A 196 10.60 18.51 2.21
C VAL A 196 11.52 17.50 1.51
N HIS A 197 11.30 16.20 1.70
CA HIS A 197 12.09 15.17 1.00
C HIS A 197 11.92 15.23 -0.53
N ALA A 198 10.70 15.47 -1.00
CA ALA A 198 10.43 15.58 -2.43
C ALA A 198 10.99 16.87 -3.06
N SER A 199 11.24 17.90 -2.25
CA SER A 199 11.83 19.16 -2.72
C SER A 199 13.35 19.13 -2.84
N LYS A 200 14.01 18.04 -2.42
CA LYS A 200 15.48 17.91 -2.49
C LYS A 200 15.98 18.01 -3.94
N GLY A 201 16.89 18.94 -4.20
CA GLY A 201 17.43 19.21 -5.54
C GLY A 201 16.59 20.17 -6.38
N LEU A 202 15.41 20.58 -5.92
CA LEU A 202 14.58 21.60 -6.59
C LEU A 202 14.80 22.96 -5.92
N GLU A 203 14.51 24.04 -6.64
CA GLU A 203 14.53 25.40 -6.12
C GLU A 203 13.36 26.18 -6.71
N PHE A 204 12.76 27.05 -5.88
CA PHE A 204 11.56 27.82 -6.25
C PHE A 204 11.79 29.30 -5.94
N LYS A 205 11.15 30.15 -6.72
CA LYS A 205 11.16 31.59 -6.48
C LYS A 205 10.61 31.92 -5.09
N ASP A 206 9.44 31.36 -4.81
CA ASP A 206 8.66 31.58 -3.61
C ASP A 206 8.40 30.26 -2.90
N VAL A 207 8.71 30.16 -1.61
CA VAL A 207 8.51 28.96 -0.79
C VAL A 207 7.69 29.29 0.45
N TYR A 208 6.65 28.48 0.69
CA TYR A 208 5.81 28.51 1.88
C TYR A 208 6.01 27.23 2.67
N ILE A 209 6.60 27.34 3.86
CA ILE A 209 6.73 26.21 4.79
C ILE A 209 5.63 26.32 5.82
N ILE A 210 4.78 25.31 5.87
CA ILE A 210 3.64 25.24 6.78
C ILE A 210 3.89 24.20 7.88
N ASP A 211 3.05 24.22 8.93
CA ASP A 211 3.08 23.26 10.03
C ASP A 211 4.35 23.29 10.89
N LEU A 212 5.01 24.44 11.01
CA LEU A 212 6.18 24.63 11.89
C LEU A 212 5.78 24.67 13.35
N MET A 213 5.33 23.52 13.87
CA MET A 213 4.84 23.32 15.22
C MET A 213 5.52 22.14 15.90
N GLU A 214 5.73 22.25 17.21
CA GLU A 214 6.20 21.13 18.01
C GLU A 214 5.33 19.88 17.83
N GLY A 215 6.00 18.75 17.55
CA GLY A 215 5.35 17.46 17.29
C GLY A 215 4.94 17.22 15.85
N ARG A 216 4.99 18.23 14.97
CA ARG A 216 4.80 18.08 13.53
C ARG A 216 6.11 18.32 12.77
N PHE A 217 6.77 19.42 13.02
CA PHE A 217 8.10 19.73 12.50
C PHE A 217 8.88 20.53 13.55
N PRO A 218 9.73 19.87 14.38
CA PRO A 218 10.19 18.46 14.31
C PRO A 218 9.09 17.42 14.63
N ASN A 219 9.18 16.24 14.00
CA ASN A 219 8.24 15.15 14.22
C ASN A 219 8.61 14.35 15.48
N HIS A 220 7.80 14.41 16.52
CA HIS A 220 8.07 13.72 17.78
C HIS A 220 8.29 12.20 17.66
N LYS A 221 7.70 11.56 16.66
CA LYS A 221 7.90 10.10 16.45
C LYS A 221 9.31 9.76 16.03
N LEU A 222 10.00 10.68 15.34
CA LEU A 222 11.37 10.52 14.86
C LEU A 222 12.38 10.98 15.90
N MET A 223 12.01 11.85 16.83
CA MET A 223 12.89 12.35 17.89
C MET A 223 13.40 11.26 18.83
N ASN A 224 12.66 10.16 18.99
CA ASN A 224 13.04 9.02 19.83
C ASN A 224 13.99 8.04 19.13
N THR A 225 14.36 8.29 17.88
CA THR A 225 15.36 7.53 17.14
C THR A 225 16.71 8.21 17.25
N GLY A 226 17.80 7.45 17.28
CA GLY A 226 19.16 8.01 17.39
C GLY A 226 19.41 9.08 16.30
N GLY A 227 19.70 10.32 16.74
CA GLY A 227 19.91 11.46 15.83
C GLY A 227 18.65 12.17 15.35
N GLY A 228 17.45 11.82 15.84
CA GLY A 228 16.16 12.29 15.32
C GLY A 228 16.00 13.81 15.20
N ILE A 229 16.40 14.60 16.22
CA ILE A 229 16.30 16.08 16.14
C ILE A 229 17.27 16.68 15.12
N GLU A 230 18.47 16.10 14.98
CA GLU A 230 19.47 16.56 14.03
C GLU A 230 19.03 16.31 12.59
N GLU A 231 18.38 15.17 12.33
CA GLU A 231 17.86 14.86 11.01
C GLU A 231 16.68 15.80 10.65
N GLU A 232 15.79 16.08 11.59
CA GLU A 232 14.69 17.04 11.42
C GLU A 232 15.26 18.47 11.21
N ARG A 233 16.36 18.84 11.87
CA ARG A 233 17.06 20.12 11.65
C ARG A 233 17.66 20.20 10.25
N ARG A 234 18.27 19.11 9.75
CA ARG A 234 18.74 19.02 8.36
C ARG A 234 17.62 19.16 7.37
N LEU A 235 16.46 18.54 7.64
CA LEU A 235 15.28 18.70 6.80
C LEU A 235 14.79 20.15 6.79
N PHE A 236 14.80 20.81 7.95
CA PHE A 236 14.45 22.24 8.01
C PHE A 236 15.42 23.09 7.20
N TYR A 237 16.71 22.85 7.30
CA TYR A 237 17.73 23.51 6.48
C TYR A 237 17.47 23.26 4.97
N VAL A 238 17.19 22.04 4.56
CA VAL A 238 16.83 21.71 3.18
C VAL A 238 15.61 22.51 2.75
N ALA A 239 14.56 22.57 3.57
CA ALA A 239 13.34 23.28 3.24
C ALA A 239 13.54 24.78 3.00
N ILE A 240 14.24 25.47 3.92
CA ILE A 240 14.49 26.91 3.81
C ILE A 240 15.40 27.26 2.63
N THR A 241 16.36 26.38 2.30
CA THR A 241 17.26 26.57 1.18
C THR A 241 16.62 26.31 -0.19
N ARG A 242 15.34 25.93 -0.25
CA ARG A 242 14.61 25.80 -1.53
C ARG A 242 14.14 27.16 -2.07
N ALA A 243 14.13 28.20 -1.25
CA ALA A 243 13.70 29.52 -1.66
C ALA A 243 14.83 30.28 -2.34
N LYS A 244 14.57 30.82 -3.53
CA LYS A 244 15.49 31.73 -4.26
C LYS A 244 15.29 33.19 -3.88
N GLU A 245 14.06 33.61 -3.72
CA GLU A 245 13.74 35.03 -3.48
C GLU A 245 12.98 35.21 -2.17
N ASN A 246 11.85 34.50 -1.99
CA ASN A 246 10.96 34.72 -0.87
C ASN A 246 10.69 33.43 -0.09
N LEU A 247 10.71 33.54 1.24
CA LEU A 247 10.43 32.44 2.16
C LEU A 247 9.39 32.86 3.17
N TRP A 248 8.27 32.14 3.25
CA TRP A 248 7.24 32.30 4.25
C TRP A 248 7.22 31.07 5.18
N LEU A 249 7.29 31.34 6.48
CA LEU A 249 7.26 30.34 7.52
C LEU A 249 5.98 30.52 8.34
N SER A 250 5.22 29.46 8.50
CA SER A 250 3.96 29.55 9.24
C SER A 250 3.74 28.41 10.24
N TYR A 251 3.06 28.75 11.33
CA TYR A 251 2.59 27.79 12.31
C TYR A 251 1.16 28.15 12.75
N ALA A 252 0.38 27.14 13.16
CA ALA A 252 -0.94 27.35 13.73
C ALA A 252 -0.86 27.31 15.26
N LYS A 253 -1.44 28.32 15.94
CA LYS A 253 -1.56 28.32 17.40
C LYS A 253 -2.56 27.27 17.89
N ASN A 254 -3.66 27.09 17.16
CA ASN A 254 -4.74 26.20 17.53
C ASN A 254 -5.14 25.31 16.36
N GLU A 255 -5.40 24.04 16.64
CA GLU A 255 -5.99 23.07 15.71
C GLU A 255 -7.43 22.80 16.10
N LEU A 256 -8.37 23.12 15.20
CA LEU A 256 -9.77 22.79 15.40
C LEU A 256 -9.97 21.30 15.20
N ARG A 257 -10.64 20.65 16.15
CA ARG A 257 -10.98 19.22 16.09
C ARG A 257 -12.49 19.05 16.13
N GLU A 258 -13.03 18.24 15.22
CA GLU A 258 -14.44 17.86 15.30
C GLU A 258 -14.73 17.22 16.67
N ASN A 259 -15.71 17.78 17.40
CA ASN A 259 -16.19 17.28 18.69
C ASN A 259 -15.16 17.26 19.86
N ALA A 260 -14.09 18.06 19.80
CA ALA A 260 -13.12 18.18 20.88
C ALA A 260 -12.69 19.64 21.08
N LYS A 261 -12.14 19.93 22.28
CA LYS A 261 -11.52 21.25 22.52
C LYS A 261 -10.38 21.50 21.53
N PRO A 262 -10.21 22.74 21.05
CA PRO A 262 -9.06 23.09 20.22
C PRO A 262 -7.76 22.64 20.88
N LYS A 263 -6.87 22.05 20.07
CA LYS A 263 -5.54 21.71 20.57
C LYS A 263 -4.62 22.89 20.34
N GLU A 264 -4.04 23.39 21.41
CA GLU A 264 -3.01 24.41 21.34
C GLU A 264 -1.67 23.81 20.91
N HIS A 265 -0.95 24.50 20.05
CA HIS A 265 0.36 24.14 19.57
C HIS A 265 1.41 25.20 19.89
N LYS A 266 2.61 24.74 20.24
CA LYS A 266 3.78 25.60 20.38
C LYS A 266 4.47 25.73 19.01
N PRO A 267 5.08 26.89 18.71
CA PRO A 267 5.93 27.03 17.54
C PRO A 267 7.07 26.01 17.56
N SER A 268 7.55 25.63 16.38
CA SER A 268 8.71 24.77 16.24
C SER A 268 9.96 25.34 16.90
N VAL A 269 10.73 24.51 17.57
CA VAL A 269 12.03 24.89 18.13
C VAL A 269 12.96 25.50 17.08
N PHE A 270 12.83 25.09 15.83
CA PHE A 270 13.64 25.61 14.74
C PHE A 270 13.42 27.11 14.43
N LEU A 271 12.23 27.65 14.74
CA LEU A 271 11.96 29.07 14.61
C LEU A 271 12.72 29.90 15.67
N TYR A 272 12.89 29.34 16.86
CA TYR A 272 13.71 29.95 17.92
C TYR A 272 15.20 29.81 17.62
N GLU A 273 15.66 28.64 17.19
CA GLU A 273 17.05 28.41 16.80
C GLU A 273 17.49 29.30 15.64
N ALA A 274 16.61 29.57 14.69
CA ALA A 274 16.84 30.49 13.58
C ALA A 274 16.75 31.99 13.99
N GLY A 275 16.45 32.30 15.25
CA GLY A 275 16.32 33.68 15.72
C GLY A 275 15.08 34.44 15.22
N LEU A 276 14.10 33.71 14.64
CA LEU A 276 12.89 34.30 14.08
C LEU A 276 11.81 34.55 15.12
N LEU A 277 11.83 33.80 16.22
CA LEU A 277 11.00 34.01 17.39
C LEU A 277 11.88 34.18 18.63
N LYS A 278 11.49 35.07 19.52
CA LYS A 278 12.10 35.19 20.84
C LYS A 278 11.36 34.30 21.83
N PRO A 279 12.07 33.59 22.73
CA PRO A 279 11.39 32.93 23.85
C PRO A 279 10.56 33.93 24.62
N ASP A 280 9.34 33.55 25.02
CA ASP A 280 8.55 34.39 25.89
C ASP A 280 9.37 34.71 27.14
N SER A 281 9.63 35.99 27.38
CA SER A 281 10.23 36.44 28.63
C SER A 281 9.28 36.07 29.76
N LYS A 282 9.71 35.16 30.64
CA LYS A 282 8.98 34.76 31.83
C LYS A 282 8.79 35.96 32.76
#